data_5bc79cf8c1a9f44ea9a08798cdb41807
#
_entry.id   5bc79cf8c1a9f44ea9a08798cdb41807
#
_cell.length_a   1.000
_cell.length_b   1.000
_cell.length_c   1.000
_cell.angle_alpha   90.00
_cell.angle_beta   90.00
_cell.angle_gamma   90.00
#
_symmetry.space_group_name_H-M   'P 1'
#
loop_
_entity.id
_entity.type
_entity.pdbx_description
1 polymer ?
#
loop_
_entity_poly.entity_id
_entity_poly.type
_entity_poly.pdbx_seq_one_letter_code
_entity_poly.pdbx_strand_id
1 'polypeptide(L)'
;FEINYVSRGKGTFIFKEEEHIMQDGELCIIAPNSKHDFYIDDDSTIFTICIRKSTFETTFFSLMSRKDLLSYFFRTILQGDGHANYLIFFTNSNRTLKKYIRNMMIECSKKDMYSNTCCISYVYLMFSALLRNYSQTIQFYNHEMGSDFSLVLQYIQHNYQTLTLSSLAELFHYSEPYLCTLIKQNTGLTFTQLIKKLRLADATNYLLNTSMKVS
;
A
#
# COMPACT_ATOMS: atom_id res chain seq x y z
N PHE A 1 -2.01 0.64 13.57
CA PHE A 1 -2.50 0.87 12.21
C PHE A 1 -4.01 0.87 12.21
N GLU A 2 -4.56 1.74 11.42
CA GLU A 2 -5.99 1.81 11.19
C GLU A 2 -6.25 1.52 9.71
N ILE A 3 -7.26 0.71 9.43
CA ILE A 3 -7.68 0.37 8.07
C ILE A 3 -9.17 0.71 7.96
N ASN A 4 -9.51 1.65 7.11
CA ASN A 4 -10.87 2.03 6.82
C ASN A 4 -11.28 1.48 5.46
N TYR A 5 -12.36 0.71 5.43
CA TYR A 5 -12.92 0.10 4.23
C TYR A 5 -14.37 0.55 4.02
N VAL A 6 -14.63 1.18 2.89
CA VAL A 6 -15.99 1.58 2.50
C VAL A 6 -16.73 0.36 1.96
N SER A 7 -17.63 -0.21 2.77
CA SER A 7 -18.38 -1.41 2.40
C SER A 7 -19.59 -1.08 1.52
N ARG A 8 -20.15 0.11 1.70
CA ARG A 8 -21.29 0.65 0.94
C ARG A 8 -21.28 2.16 1.04
N GLY A 9 -21.60 2.83 -0.07
CA GLY A 9 -21.71 4.28 -0.12
C GLY A 9 -20.36 4.97 -0.24
N LYS A 10 -20.16 6.04 0.51
CA LYS A 10 -18.94 6.83 0.48
C LYS A 10 -18.63 7.46 1.83
N GLY A 11 -17.40 7.90 1.98
CA GLY A 11 -16.94 8.66 3.14
C GLY A 11 -15.81 9.58 2.75
N THR A 12 -15.63 10.64 3.51
CA THR A 12 -14.60 11.64 3.28
C THR A 12 -13.48 11.43 4.28
N PHE A 13 -12.31 11.08 3.80
CA PHE A 13 -11.07 11.00 4.56
C PHE A 13 -10.31 12.31 4.45
N ILE A 14 -9.99 12.92 5.59
CA ILE A 14 -9.23 14.17 5.64
C ILE A 14 -7.92 13.92 6.36
N PHE A 15 -6.83 14.26 5.69
CA PHE A 15 -5.50 14.19 6.23
C PHE A 15 -4.80 15.54 6.04
N LYS A 16 -4.56 16.27 7.13
CA LYS A 16 -4.10 17.66 7.09
C LYS A 16 -5.08 18.54 6.29
N GLU A 17 -4.63 19.06 5.15
CA GLU A 17 -5.43 19.91 4.25
C GLU A 17 -5.93 19.13 3.01
N GLU A 18 -5.58 17.84 2.89
CA GLU A 18 -6.00 17.00 1.78
C GLU A 18 -7.29 16.26 2.11
N GLU A 19 -8.24 16.30 1.20
CA GLU A 19 -9.54 15.66 1.30
C GLU A 19 -9.66 14.59 0.19
N HIS A 20 -10.03 13.36 0.60
CA HIS A 20 -10.25 12.25 -0.32
C HIS A 20 -11.63 11.66 -0.13
N ILE A 21 -12.44 11.70 -1.19
CA ILE A 21 -13.74 11.04 -1.20
C ILE A 21 -13.54 9.57 -1.56
N MET A 22 -13.67 8.70 -0.56
CA MET A 22 -13.59 7.25 -0.72
C MET A 22 -14.95 6.66 -1.05
N GLN A 23 -14.97 5.75 -2.02
CA GLN A 23 -16.18 5.12 -2.54
C GLN A 23 -16.27 3.63 -2.17
N ASP A 24 -17.42 3.02 -2.47
CA ASP A 24 -17.66 1.58 -2.23
C ASP A 24 -16.50 0.72 -2.78
N GLY A 25 -15.95 -0.09 -1.89
CA GLY A 25 -14.83 -0.98 -2.16
C GLY A 25 -13.45 -0.37 -1.94
N GLU A 26 -13.32 0.92 -1.70
CA GLU A 26 -12.02 1.53 -1.44
C GLU A 26 -11.55 1.31 0.00
N LEU A 27 -10.24 1.23 0.16
CA LEU A 27 -9.61 0.93 1.43
C LEU A 27 -8.45 1.90 1.68
N CYS A 28 -8.46 2.53 2.85
CA CYS A 28 -7.37 3.38 3.33
C CYS A 28 -6.65 2.69 4.49
N ILE A 29 -5.32 2.67 4.44
CA ILE A 29 -4.47 2.22 5.55
C ILE A 29 -3.71 3.41 6.09
N ILE A 30 -3.83 3.64 7.37
CA ILE A 30 -3.29 4.80 8.06
C ILE A 30 -2.21 4.33 9.04
N ALA A 31 -1.04 4.97 8.97
CA ALA A 31 0.07 4.68 9.85
C ALA A 31 -0.25 5.06 11.31
N PRO A 32 0.40 4.43 12.30
CA PRO A 32 0.26 4.82 13.70
C PRO A 32 0.62 6.30 13.91
N ASN A 33 -0.07 6.94 14.83
CA ASN A 33 0.12 8.34 15.21
C ASN A 33 -0.18 9.37 14.11
N SER A 34 -0.81 8.95 13.01
CA SER A 34 -1.27 9.87 11.96
C SER A 34 -2.60 10.50 12.36
N LYS A 35 -2.61 11.82 12.58
CA LYS A 35 -3.85 12.56 12.85
C LYS A 35 -4.65 12.69 11.56
N HIS A 36 -5.89 12.26 11.60
CA HIS A 36 -6.81 12.30 10.46
C HIS A 36 -8.25 12.40 10.96
N ASP A 37 -9.14 12.81 10.08
CA ASP A 37 -10.57 12.80 10.27
C ASP A 37 -11.23 11.90 9.21
N PHE A 38 -12.34 11.27 9.56
CA PHE A 38 -13.13 10.46 8.65
C PHE A 38 -14.61 10.76 8.83
N TYR A 39 -15.25 11.33 7.82
CA TYR A 39 -16.68 11.64 7.80
C TYR A 39 -17.42 10.60 6.98
N ILE A 40 -18.55 10.15 7.49
CA ILE A 40 -19.36 9.09 6.88
C ILE A 40 -20.69 9.70 6.45
N ASP A 41 -21.08 9.51 5.20
CA ASP A 41 -22.37 9.95 4.70
C ASP A 41 -23.50 9.07 5.27
N ASP A 42 -24.71 9.62 5.44
CA ASP A 42 -25.84 9.02 6.17
C ASP A 42 -26.21 7.59 5.73
N ASP A 43 -26.15 7.27 4.44
CA ASP A 43 -26.46 5.94 3.90
C ASP A 43 -25.23 5.02 3.71
N SER A 44 -24.10 5.39 4.30
CA SER A 44 -22.84 4.69 4.09
C SER A 44 -22.51 3.72 5.23
N THR A 45 -21.73 2.69 4.91
CA THR A 45 -21.22 1.72 5.88
C THR A 45 -19.71 1.58 5.69
N ILE A 46 -18.97 1.87 6.76
CA ILE A 46 -17.52 1.80 6.78
C ILE A 46 -17.08 0.85 7.88
N PHE A 47 -16.15 -0.04 7.57
CA PHE A 47 -15.50 -0.90 8.55
C PHE A 47 -14.13 -0.34 8.90
N THR A 48 -13.93 -0.06 10.18
CA THR A 48 -12.63 0.33 10.72
C THR A 48 -11.99 -0.86 11.43
N ILE A 49 -10.77 -1.22 11.02
CA ILE A 49 -9.99 -2.32 11.56
C ILE A 49 -8.74 -1.73 12.21
N CYS A 50 -8.65 -1.82 13.53
CA CYS A 50 -7.48 -1.36 14.27
C CYS A 50 -6.53 -2.52 14.55
N ILE A 51 -5.28 -2.41 14.09
CA ILE A 51 -4.24 -3.41 14.28
C ILE A 51 -3.12 -2.83 15.13
N ARG A 52 -2.77 -3.52 16.22
CA ARG A 52 -1.63 -3.09 17.05
C ARG A 52 -0.33 -3.13 16.24
N LYS A 53 0.57 -2.19 16.48
CA LYS A 53 1.88 -2.14 15.82
C LYS A 53 2.62 -3.48 15.93
N SER A 54 2.66 -4.08 17.12
CA SER A 54 3.31 -5.38 17.35
C SER A 54 2.70 -6.52 16.55
N THR A 55 1.37 -6.58 16.43
CA THR A 55 0.68 -7.58 15.60
C THR A 55 1.01 -7.36 14.13
N PHE A 56 1.04 -6.11 13.69
CA PHE A 56 1.40 -5.76 12.32
C PHE A 56 2.84 -6.19 12.01
N GLU A 57 3.80 -5.82 12.81
CA GLU A 57 5.22 -6.15 12.64
C GLU A 57 5.48 -7.66 12.60
N THR A 58 4.83 -8.45 13.45
CA THR A 58 5.02 -9.89 13.49
C THR A 58 4.27 -10.63 12.38
N THR A 59 3.04 -10.21 12.10
CA THR A 59 2.15 -10.91 11.16
C THR A 59 2.46 -10.54 9.71
N PHE A 60 2.69 -9.26 9.42
CA PHE A 60 2.90 -8.79 8.03
C PHE A 60 4.36 -8.72 7.63
N PHE A 61 5.29 -8.83 8.57
CA PHE A 61 6.72 -8.85 8.25
C PHE A 61 7.07 -9.97 7.25
N SER A 62 6.44 -11.14 7.37
CA SER A 62 6.65 -12.26 6.44
C SER A 62 6.09 -11.99 5.03
N LEU A 63 4.99 -11.26 4.90
CA LEU A 63 4.48 -10.80 3.61
C LEU A 63 5.32 -9.67 3.02
N MET A 64 5.84 -8.81 3.88
CA MET A 64 6.66 -7.66 3.51
C MET A 64 8.16 -7.98 3.47
N SER A 65 8.58 -9.16 3.89
CA SER A 65 9.96 -9.65 3.75
C SER A 65 10.31 -10.02 2.30
N ARG A 66 9.33 -10.06 1.42
CA ARG A 66 9.57 -10.12 -0.02
C ARG A 66 10.34 -8.88 -0.44
N LYS A 67 11.33 -9.07 -1.30
CA LYS A 67 12.25 -8.02 -1.75
C LYS A 67 11.64 -7.14 -2.87
N ASP A 68 10.30 -7.03 -2.93
CA ASP A 68 9.63 -6.14 -3.88
C ASP A 68 9.57 -4.71 -3.33
N LEU A 69 9.45 -3.76 -4.25
CA LEU A 69 9.46 -2.34 -3.93
C LEU A 69 8.26 -1.96 -3.07
N LEU A 70 7.09 -2.54 -3.33
CA LEU A 70 5.88 -2.26 -2.61
C LEU A 70 6.00 -2.70 -1.14
N SER A 71 6.55 -3.90 -0.90
CA SER A 71 6.85 -4.38 0.45
C SER A 71 7.85 -3.47 1.17
N TYR A 72 8.84 -2.96 0.46
CA TYR A 72 9.78 -1.97 0.99
C TYR A 72 9.07 -0.67 1.38
N PHE A 73 8.24 -0.11 0.48
CA PHE A 73 7.47 1.11 0.74
C PHE A 73 6.48 0.93 1.87
N PHE A 74 5.75 -0.17 1.88
CA PHE A 74 4.83 -0.50 2.95
C PHE A 74 5.55 -0.48 4.30
N ARG A 75 6.72 -1.12 4.37
CA ARG A 75 7.54 -1.14 5.58
C ARG A 75 8.02 0.25 5.97
N THR A 76 8.54 1.04 5.03
CA THR A 76 9.06 2.39 5.30
C THR A 76 7.96 3.32 5.78
N ILE A 77 6.79 3.31 5.11
CA ILE A 77 5.64 4.13 5.47
C ILE A 77 5.05 3.69 6.82
N LEU A 78 4.94 2.38 7.05
CA LEU A 78 4.30 1.84 8.23
C LEU A 78 5.23 1.72 9.45
N GLN A 79 6.55 1.77 9.28
CA GLN A 79 7.56 1.78 10.35
C GLN A 79 8.17 3.17 10.58
N GLY A 80 7.77 4.17 9.79
CA GLY A 80 8.31 5.52 9.88
C GLY A 80 8.12 6.15 11.25
N ASP A 81 9.22 6.58 11.86
CA ASP A 81 9.21 7.30 13.13
C ASP A 81 8.62 8.71 12.93
N GLY A 82 7.33 8.86 13.22
CA GLY A 82 6.69 10.16 13.38
C GLY A 82 6.16 10.86 12.12
N HIS A 83 6.29 10.28 10.93
CA HIS A 83 5.74 10.86 9.71
C HIS A 83 4.35 10.30 9.43
N ALA A 84 3.39 11.19 9.37
CA ALA A 84 2.00 10.89 9.13
C ALA A 84 1.80 10.43 7.66
N ASN A 85 1.53 9.14 7.45
CA ASN A 85 1.41 8.54 6.13
C ASN A 85 0.19 7.65 6.03
N TYR A 86 -0.39 7.58 4.85
CA TYR A 86 -1.50 6.68 4.54
C TYR A 86 -1.40 6.14 3.12
N LEU A 87 -2.13 5.06 2.86
CA LEU A 87 -2.24 4.40 1.56
C LEU A 87 -3.71 4.26 1.19
N ILE A 88 -4.08 4.62 -0.04
CA ILE A 88 -5.41 4.35 -0.56
C ILE A 88 -5.31 3.29 -1.65
N PHE A 89 -6.16 2.26 -1.55
CA PHE A 89 -6.30 1.20 -2.53
C PHE A 89 -7.64 1.35 -3.26
N PHE A 90 -7.57 1.54 -4.56
CA PHE A 90 -8.75 1.58 -5.43
C PHE A 90 -9.08 0.16 -5.89
N THR A 91 -9.97 -0.51 -5.17
CA THR A 91 -10.20 -1.96 -5.36
C THR A 91 -11.38 -2.28 -6.29
N ASN A 92 -12.04 -1.26 -6.83
CA ASN A 92 -13.18 -1.41 -7.74
C ASN A 92 -14.22 -2.41 -7.21
N SER A 93 -14.56 -2.31 -5.93
CA SER A 93 -15.53 -3.18 -5.23
C SER A 93 -15.22 -4.68 -5.36
N ASN A 94 -13.95 -5.07 -5.24
CA ASN A 94 -13.51 -6.46 -5.38
C ASN A 94 -14.25 -7.40 -4.44
N ARG A 95 -14.99 -8.36 -5.00
CA ARG A 95 -15.86 -9.29 -4.26
C ARG A 95 -15.08 -10.16 -3.27
N THR A 96 -13.87 -10.56 -3.61
CA THR A 96 -13.01 -11.40 -2.75
C THR A 96 -12.56 -10.62 -1.53
N LEU A 97 -12.12 -9.38 -1.71
CA LEU A 97 -11.73 -8.50 -0.62
C LEU A 97 -12.92 -8.22 0.31
N LYS A 98 -14.06 -7.87 -0.25
CA LYS A 98 -15.32 -7.65 0.49
C LYS A 98 -15.71 -8.88 1.31
N LYS A 99 -15.54 -10.09 0.74
CA LYS A 99 -15.79 -11.36 1.44
C LYS A 99 -14.86 -11.56 2.63
N TYR A 100 -13.56 -11.28 2.48
CA TYR A 100 -12.59 -11.44 3.57
C TYR A 100 -12.91 -10.49 4.73
N ILE A 101 -13.18 -9.22 4.43
CA ILE A 101 -13.51 -8.22 5.44
C ILE A 101 -14.82 -8.59 6.15
N ARG A 102 -15.85 -8.97 5.41
CA ARG A 102 -17.12 -9.41 6.00
C ARG A 102 -16.94 -10.62 6.92
N ASN A 103 -16.20 -11.63 6.48
CA ASN A 103 -15.96 -12.84 7.28
C ASN A 103 -15.16 -12.51 8.55
N MET A 104 -14.18 -11.61 8.45
CA MET A 104 -13.45 -11.13 9.61
C MET A 104 -14.39 -10.46 10.63
N MET A 105 -15.32 -9.61 10.18
CA MET A 105 -16.30 -8.97 11.07
C MET A 105 -17.21 -10.00 11.75
N ILE A 106 -17.63 -11.05 11.03
CA ILE A 106 -18.40 -12.15 11.59
C ILE A 106 -17.57 -12.89 12.66
N GLU A 107 -16.31 -13.18 12.41
CA GLU A 107 -15.43 -13.81 13.41
C GLU A 107 -15.23 -12.94 14.65
N CYS A 108 -15.03 -11.64 14.49
CA CYS A 108 -14.93 -10.71 15.61
C CYS A 108 -16.18 -10.72 16.50
N SER A 109 -17.36 -10.97 15.94
CA SER A 109 -18.62 -11.02 16.71
C SER A 109 -18.79 -12.29 17.53
N LYS A 110 -18.13 -13.41 17.19
CA LYS A 110 -18.25 -14.70 17.91
C LYS A 110 -17.63 -14.65 19.30
N LYS A 111 -16.56 -13.90 19.48
CA LYS A 111 -15.84 -13.70 20.76
C LYS A 111 -15.40 -15.00 21.43
N ASP A 112 -15.16 -16.06 20.67
CA ASP A 112 -14.62 -17.32 21.17
C ASP A 112 -13.08 -17.33 21.19
N MET A 113 -12.49 -18.41 21.71
CA MET A 113 -11.03 -18.53 21.83
C MET A 113 -10.29 -18.55 20.48
N TYR A 114 -10.97 -18.85 19.38
CA TYR A 114 -10.42 -18.91 18.03
C TYR A 114 -10.62 -17.64 17.23
N SER A 115 -11.52 -16.76 17.65
CA SER A 115 -11.91 -15.55 16.92
C SER A 115 -10.71 -14.68 16.56
N ASN A 116 -9.78 -14.47 17.49
CA ASN A 116 -8.57 -13.66 17.24
C ASN A 116 -7.68 -14.29 16.15
N THR A 117 -7.47 -15.60 16.19
CA THR A 117 -6.67 -16.32 15.18
C THR A 117 -7.31 -16.25 13.80
N CYS A 118 -8.64 -16.43 13.74
CA CYS A 118 -9.40 -16.32 12.51
C CYS A 118 -9.34 -14.89 11.94
N CYS A 119 -9.52 -13.87 12.78
CA CYS A 119 -9.40 -12.47 12.36
C CYS A 119 -8.01 -12.16 11.79
N ILE A 120 -6.94 -12.58 12.45
CA ILE A 120 -5.56 -12.44 11.95
C ILE A 120 -5.41 -13.12 10.59
N SER A 121 -5.97 -14.32 10.42
CA SER A 121 -5.91 -15.06 9.15
C SER A 121 -6.64 -14.32 8.02
N TYR A 122 -7.80 -13.72 8.30
CA TYR A 122 -8.51 -12.89 7.32
C TYR A 122 -7.74 -11.60 6.97
N VAL A 123 -7.08 -10.98 7.93
CA VAL A 123 -6.19 -9.84 7.67
C VAL A 123 -5.03 -10.27 6.74
N TYR A 124 -4.44 -11.46 6.94
CA TYR A 124 -3.44 -12.02 6.02
C TYR A 124 -3.98 -12.20 4.60
N LEU A 125 -5.17 -12.79 4.47
CA LEU A 125 -5.81 -12.99 3.16
C LEU A 125 -6.14 -11.64 2.49
N MET A 126 -6.60 -10.67 3.25
CA MET A 126 -6.87 -9.30 2.78
C MET A 126 -5.59 -8.66 2.23
N PHE A 127 -4.50 -8.65 3.00
CA PHE A 127 -3.23 -8.08 2.53
C PHE A 127 -2.64 -8.85 1.35
N SER A 128 -2.73 -10.18 1.35
CA SER A 128 -2.29 -10.98 0.21
C SER A 128 -3.07 -10.64 -1.06
N ALA A 129 -4.37 -10.41 -0.94
CA ALA A 129 -5.21 -9.99 -2.06
C ALA A 129 -4.87 -8.56 -2.53
N LEU A 130 -4.64 -7.63 -1.60
CA LEU A 130 -4.21 -6.26 -1.92
C LEU A 130 -2.86 -6.26 -2.65
N LEU A 131 -1.86 -6.91 -2.12
CA LEU A 131 -0.52 -6.96 -2.72
C LEU A 131 -0.51 -7.66 -4.09
N ARG A 132 -1.34 -8.69 -4.28
CA ARG A 132 -1.43 -9.43 -5.54
C ARG A 132 -2.13 -8.65 -6.65
N ASN A 133 -3.21 -7.95 -6.31
CA ASN A 133 -4.12 -7.41 -7.32
C ASN A 133 -4.02 -5.90 -7.49
N TYR A 134 -3.52 -5.18 -6.48
CA TYR A 134 -3.58 -3.72 -6.43
C TYR A 134 -2.22 -3.05 -6.23
N SER A 135 -1.13 -3.78 -6.40
CA SER A 135 0.21 -3.19 -6.35
C SER A 135 0.42 -2.04 -7.33
N GLN A 136 -0.39 -1.99 -8.39
CA GLN A 136 -0.33 -0.99 -9.45
C GLN A 136 -1.34 0.16 -9.28
N THR A 137 -2.33 0.02 -8.40
CA THR A 137 -3.40 1.02 -8.20
C THR A 137 -3.37 1.64 -6.81
N ILE A 138 -2.24 1.54 -6.13
CA ILE A 138 -2.04 2.15 -4.82
C ILE A 138 -1.63 3.60 -5.00
N GLN A 139 -2.30 4.50 -4.32
CA GLN A 139 -1.81 5.86 -4.11
C GLN A 139 -1.07 5.92 -2.77
N PHE A 140 0.18 6.35 -2.83
CA PHE A 140 1.02 6.58 -1.66
C PHE A 140 0.95 8.04 -1.29
N TYR A 141 0.60 8.31 -0.05
CA TYR A 141 0.62 9.64 0.49
C TYR A 141 1.65 9.71 1.61
N ASN A 142 2.74 10.40 1.34
CA ASN A 142 3.74 10.76 2.32
C ASN A 142 3.90 12.28 2.28
N HIS A 143 3.59 12.93 3.38
CA HIS A 143 3.62 14.39 3.45
C HIS A 143 5.00 15.00 3.12
N GLU A 144 6.09 14.27 3.39
CA GLU A 144 7.42 14.72 3.02
C GLU A 144 7.77 14.46 1.55
N MET A 145 7.06 13.52 0.89
CA MET A 145 7.33 13.16 -0.51
C MET A 145 6.70 14.14 -1.51
N GLY A 146 5.73 14.97 -1.13
CA GLY A 146 4.93 15.73 -2.09
C GLY A 146 4.11 14.83 -3.03
N SER A 147 3.00 15.32 -3.52
CA SER A 147 2.12 14.58 -4.46
C SER A 147 2.86 14.15 -5.75
N ASP A 148 3.83 14.92 -6.18
CA ASP A 148 4.57 14.70 -7.43
C ASP A 148 5.48 13.46 -7.38
N PHE A 149 6.11 13.18 -6.23
CA PHE A 149 6.98 12.00 -6.12
C PHE A 149 6.19 10.68 -6.12
N SER A 150 4.97 10.68 -5.61
CA SER A 150 4.10 9.49 -5.66
C SER A 150 3.84 9.07 -7.11
N LEU A 151 3.60 10.03 -8.00
CA LEU A 151 3.41 9.78 -9.43
C LEU A 151 4.69 9.28 -10.10
N VAL A 152 5.83 9.89 -9.79
CA VAL A 152 7.16 9.46 -10.28
C VAL A 152 7.39 8.00 -9.90
N LEU A 153 7.10 7.66 -8.66
CA LEU A 153 7.30 6.32 -8.14
C LEU A 153 6.36 5.29 -8.76
N GLN A 154 5.08 5.61 -8.89
CA GLN A 154 4.13 4.78 -9.62
C GLN A 154 4.59 4.53 -11.05
N TYR A 155 5.06 5.57 -11.74
CA TYR A 155 5.58 5.44 -13.09
C TYR A 155 6.81 4.54 -13.17
N ILE A 156 7.75 4.67 -12.23
CA ILE A 156 8.91 3.78 -12.11
C ILE A 156 8.45 2.32 -11.95
N GLN A 157 7.50 2.05 -11.08
CA GLN A 157 6.98 0.70 -10.81
C GLN A 157 6.34 0.05 -12.04
N HIS A 158 5.68 0.83 -12.90
CA HIS A 158 5.03 0.31 -14.09
C HIS A 158 6.00 0.09 -15.27
N ASN A 159 7.08 0.85 -15.31
CA ASN A 159 7.93 0.96 -16.50
C ASN A 159 9.40 0.54 -16.26
N TYR A 160 9.76 0.05 -15.06
CA TYR A 160 11.15 -0.24 -14.67
C TYR A 160 11.91 -1.15 -15.65
N GLN A 161 11.23 -1.94 -16.45
CA GLN A 161 11.87 -2.87 -17.39
C GLN A 161 12.65 -2.13 -18.49
N THR A 162 12.12 -1.02 -18.97
CA THR A 162 12.70 -0.23 -20.07
C THR A 162 13.07 1.20 -19.69
N LEU A 163 12.72 1.61 -18.47
CA LEU A 163 12.84 2.98 -18.01
C LEU A 163 14.31 3.42 -17.88
N THR A 164 14.60 4.61 -18.40
CA THR A 164 15.87 5.33 -18.19
C THR A 164 15.64 6.56 -17.31
N LEU A 165 16.71 7.05 -16.66
CA LEU A 165 16.63 8.27 -15.86
C LEU A 165 16.25 9.47 -16.73
N SER A 166 16.82 9.54 -17.93
CA SER A 166 16.57 10.63 -18.88
C SER A 166 15.10 10.68 -19.31
N SER A 167 14.52 9.55 -19.70
CA SER A 167 13.10 9.49 -20.10
C SER A 167 12.14 9.81 -18.95
N LEU A 168 12.52 9.45 -17.73
CA LEU A 168 11.74 9.79 -16.54
C LEU A 168 11.82 11.29 -16.22
N ALA A 169 13.01 11.88 -16.33
CA ALA A 169 13.24 13.31 -16.12
C ALA A 169 12.47 14.16 -17.14
N GLU A 170 12.52 13.77 -18.42
CA GLU A 170 11.77 14.42 -19.48
C GLU A 170 10.25 14.36 -19.24
N LEU A 171 9.74 13.19 -18.88
CA LEU A 171 8.30 12.99 -18.65
C LEU A 171 7.73 13.87 -17.53
N PHE A 172 8.49 14.00 -16.44
CA PHE A 172 8.05 14.76 -15.27
C PHE A 172 8.59 16.21 -15.28
N HIS A 173 9.23 16.65 -16.35
CA HIS A 173 9.81 17.98 -16.50
C HIS A 173 10.82 18.33 -15.38
N TYR A 174 11.57 17.34 -14.92
CA TYR A 174 12.65 17.50 -13.95
C TYR A 174 14.01 17.43 -14.60
N SER A 175 15.01 18.04 -13.96
CA SER A 175 16.41 17.74 -14.31
C SER A 175 16.83 16.38 -13.73
N GLU A 176 17.70 15.65 -14.43
CA GLU A 176 18.21 14.36 -13.93
C GLU A 176 18.87 14.48 -12.54
N PRO A 177 19.69 15.50 -12.23
CA PRO A 177 20.26 15.67 -10.89
C PRO A 177 19.20 15.85 -9.80
N TYR A 178 18.16 16.66 -10.08
CA TYR A 178 17.05 16.84 -9.14
C TYR A 178 16.31 15.52 -8.90
N LEU A 179 16.00 14.80 -9.97
CA LEU A 179 15.30 13.52 -9.89
C LEU A 179 16.12 12.47 -9.13
N CYS A 180 17.45 12.42 -9.35
CA CYS A 180 18.36 11.56 -8.57
C CYS A 180 18.30 11.88 -7.07
N THR A 181 18.34 13.15 -6.73
CA THR A 181 18.25 13.62 -5.33
C THR A 181 16.90 13.25 -4.74
N LEU A 182 15.83 13.53 -5.45
CA LEU A 182 14.45 13.24 -5.04
C LEU A 182 14.24 11.75 -4.79
N ILE A 183 14.68 10.88 -5.71
CA ILE A 183 14.60 9.43 -5.56
C ILE A 183 15.42 8.97 -4.35
N LYS A 184 16.65 9.45 -4.19
CA LYS A 184 17.52 9.05 -3.09
C LYS A 184 17.01 9.49 -1.74
N GLN A 185 16.48 10.70 -1.62
CA GLN A 185 15.89 11.23 -0.38
C GLN A 185 14.66 10.40 0.04
N ASN A 186 13.79 10.05 -0.90
CA ASN A 186 12.54 9.40 -0.62
C ASN A 186 12.64 7.86 -0.51
N THR A 187 13.63 7.24 -1.18
CA THR A 187 13.76 5.77 -1.21
C THR A 187 15.00 5.25 -0.49
N GLY A 188 15.94 6.12 -0.17
CA GLY A 188 17.27 5.73 0.32
C GLY A 188 18.15 5.08 -0.75
N LEU A 189 17.68 4.95 -2.00
CA LEU A 189 18.35 4.26 -3.10
C LEU A 189 18.64 5.22 -4.24
N THR A 190 19.73 4.99 -4.97
CA THR A 190 19.91 5.64 -6.27
C THR A 190 18.91 5.05 -7.29
N PHE A 191 18.61 5.80 -8.36
CA PHE A 191 17.75 5.31 -9.45
C PHE A 191 18.19 3.92 -9.96
N THR A 192 19.49 3.76 -10.21
CA THR A 192 20.05 2.48 -10.69
C THR A 192 19.86 1.35 -9.69
N GLN A 193 20.02 1.61 -8.39
CA GLN A 193 19.79 0.62 -7.33
C GLN A 193 18.31 0.26 -7.24
N LEU A 194 17.42 1.24 -7.38
CA LEU A 194 15.98 1.06 -7.37
C LEU A 194 15.54 0.15 -8.53
N ILE A 195 15.96 0.49 -9.76
CA ILE A 195 15.66 -0.30 -10.97
C ILE A 195 16.21 -1.73 -10.86
N LYS A 196 17.47 -1.89 -10.38
CA LYS A 196 18.06 -3.23 -10.17
C LYS A 196 17.26 -4.06 -9.17
N LYS A 197 16.79 -3.46 -8.07
CA LYS A 197 15.95 -4.16 -7.08
C LYS A 197 14.63 -4.61 -7.66
N LEU A 198 13.96 -3.76 -8.46
CA LEU A 198 12.70 -4.10 -9.12
C LEU A 198 12.89 -5.27 -10.10
N ARG A 199 13.90 -5.19 -10.98
CA ARG A 199 14.21 -6.25 -11.94
C ARG A 199 14.57 -7.57 -11.26
N LEU A 200 15.33 -7.51 -10.16
CA LEU A 200 15.72 -8.71 -9.41
C LEU A 200 14.52 -9.34 -8.70
N ALA A 201 13.62 -8.54 -8.13
CA ALA A 201 12.40 -9.02 -7.50
C ALA A 201 11.52 -9.74 -8.52
N ASP A 202 11.36 -9.16 -9.71
CA ASP A 202 10.59 -9.73 -10.80
C ASP A 202 11.22 -11.04 -11.31
N ALA A 203 12.54 -11.05 -11.56
CA ALA A 203 13.27 -12.26 -11.95
C ALA A 203 13.15 -13.37 -10.91
N THR A 204 13.25 -13.04 -9.62
CA THR A 204 13.06 -14.02 -8.54
C THR A 204 11.64 -14.56 -8.52
N ASN A 205 10.64 -13.71 -8.76
CA ASN A 205 9.24 -14.12 -8.83
C ASN A 205 8.99 -15.09 -10.02
N TYR A 206 9.57 -14.80 -11.19
CA TYR A 206 9.50 -15.70 -12.34
C TYR A 206 10.17 -17.05 -12.06
N LEU A 207 11.35 -17.07 -11.45
CA LEU A 207 12.07 -18.31 -11.13
C LEU A 207 11.34 -19.18 -10.11
N LEU A 208 10.66 -18.58 -9.13
CA LEU A 208 9.97 -19.31 -8.06
C LEU A 208 8.55 -19.76 -8.47
N ASN A 209 7.90 -19.05 -9.36
CA ASN A 209 6.47 -19.23 -9.65
C ASN A 209 6.18 -19.67 -11.09
N THR A 210 7.20 -19.87 -11.92
CA THR A 210 7.03 -20.34 -13.30
C THR A 210 8.03 -21.43 -13.64
N SER A 211 7.74 -22.22 -14.66
CA SER A 211 8.64 -23.22 -15.23
C SER A 211 9.56 -22.66 -16.34
N MET A 212 9.70 -21.34 -16.43
CA MET A 212 10.57 -20.70 -17.41
C MET A 212 12.03 -21.05 -17.19
N LYS A 213 12.73 -21.41 -18.26
CA LYS A 213 14.18 -21.65 -18.21
C LYS A 213 14.90 -20.31 -18.29
N VAL A 214 15.98 -20.20 -17.53
CA VAL A 214 16.93 -19.08 -17.67
C VAL A 214 17.75 -19.36 -18.93
N SER A 215 17.60 -18.52 -19.94
CA SER A 215 18.41 -18.58 -21.19
C SER A 215 19.44 -17.46 -21.18
#